data_7f413c4ece90760b62fa3a710f98636e
#
_entry.id   7f413c4ece90760b62fa3a710f98636e
#
_cell.length_a   1.000
_cell.length_b   1.000
_cell.length_c   1.000
_cell.angle_alpha   90.00
_cell.angle_beta   90.00
_cell.angle_gamma   90.00
#
_symmetry.space_group_name_H-M   'P 1'
#
loop_
_entity.id
_entity.type
_entity.pdbx_description
1 polymer ?
#
loop_
_entity_poly.entity_id
_entity_poly.type
_entity_poly.pdbx_seq_one_letter_code
_entity_poly.pdbx_strand_id
1 'polypeptide(L)'
;MSTVQNITVLGSTGSIGVSTLDVLRQHRGRYRAFALTAHTNVDDLFRQVLEFMPRYAVLLEDSRAEELRNRLRQAGSDTEVLAGMDGLEAV
;
A
#
# COMPACT_ATOMS: atom_id res chain seq x y z
N MET A 1 7.31 -5.94 -26.20
CA MET A 1 7.27 -6.29 -24.78
C MET A 1 6.58 -5.17 -23.99
N SER A 2 5.64 -5.53 -23.17
CA SER A 2 4.98 -4.55 -22.33
C SER A 2 5.82 -4.32 -21.07
N THR A 3 6.04 -3.06 -20.72
CA THR A 3 6.73 -2.70 -19.50
C THR A 3 5.70 -2.43 -18.44
N VAL A 4 5.80 -3.11 -17.31
CA VAL A 4 4.92 -2.87 -16.17
C VAL A 4 5.38 -1.61 -15.46
N GLN A 5 4.45 -0.68 -15.23
CA GLN A 5 4.75 0.56 -14.51
C GLN A 5 4.45 0.38 -13.03
N ASN A 6 5.37 0.83 -12.19
CA ASN A 6 5.18 0.83 -10.74
C ASN A 6 4.44 2.10 -10.31
N ILE A 7 3.37 1.93 -9.57
CA ILE A 7 2.50 3.04 -9.16
C ILE A 7 2.48 3.14 -7.65
N THR A 8 2.72 4.34 -7.14
CA THR A 8 2.54 4.65 -5.72
C THR A 8 1.18 5.32 -5.56
N VAL A 9 0.31 4.76 -4.71
CA VAL A 9 -1.02 5.30 -4.48
C VAL A 9 -1.03 6.03 -3.15
N LEU A 10 -1.17 7.34 -3.20
CA LEU A 10 -1.26 8.18 -2.00
C LEU A 10 -2.70 8.17 -1.50
N GLY A 11 -2.89 7.88 -0.21
CA GLY A 11 -4.22 7.82 0.36
C GLY A 11 -5.05 6.69 -0.21
N SER A 12 -4.49 5.48 -0.27
CA SER A 12 -5.13 4.35 -0.94
C SER A 12 -6.45 3.93 -0.30
N THR A 13 -6.69 4.29 0.96
CA THR A 13 -7.94 3.95 1.66
C THR A 13 -9.04 5.02 1.48
N GLY A 14 -8.71 6.18 0.91
CA GLY A 14 -9.70 7.21 0.59
C GLY A 14 -10.43 6.89 -0.71
N SER A 15 -11.47 7.67 -1.02
CA SER A 15 -12.33 7.37 -2.18
C SER A 15 -11.59 7.42 -3.50
N ILE A 16 -10.70 8.41 -3.69
CA ILE A 16 -9.90 8.50 -4.91
C ILE A 16 -8.90 7.35 -4.99
N GLY A 17 -8.27 7.02 -3.86
CA GLY A 17 -7.32 5.92 -3.80
C GLY A 17 -7.96 4.57 -4.10
N VAL A 18 -9.16 4.34 -3.56
CA VAL A 18 -9.91 3.11 -3.84
C VAL A 18 -10.23 3.01 -5.33
N SER A 19 -10.64 4.11 -5.95
CA SER A 19 -10.90 4.13 -7.39
C SER A 19 -9.64 3.87 -8.20
N THR A 20 -8.50 4.42 -7.77
CA THR A 20 -7.21 4.17 -8.42
C THR A 20 -6.85 2.69 -8.34
N LEU A 21 -7.03 2.07 -7.17
CA LEU A 21 -6.75 0.64 -7.01
C LEU A 21 -7.64 -0.21 -7.90
N ASP A 22 -8.88 0.23 -8.13
CA ASP A 22 -9.77 -0.49 -9.03
C ASP A 22 -9.24 -0.49 -10.46
N VAL A 23 -8.68 0.64 -10.91
CA VAL A 23 -8.03 0.72 -12.22
C VAL A 23 -6.83 -0.22 -12.27
N LEU A 24 -5.99 -0.26 -11.23
CA LEU A 24 -4.85 -1.17 -11.18
C LEU A 24 -5.30 -2.62 -11.23
N ARG A 25 -6.40 -2.94 -10.55
CA ARG A 25 -6.95 -4.30 -10.54
C ARG A 25 -7.38 -4.74 -11.93
N GLN A 26 -7.94 -3.83 -12.71
CA GLN A 26 -8.39 -4.13 -14.07
C GLN A 26 -7.24 -4.22 -15.07
N HIS A 27 -6.07 -3.68 -14.74
CA HIS A 27 -4.93 -3.59 -15.66
C HIS A 27 -3.64 -4.15 -15.05
N ARG A 28 -3.74 -5.31 -14.38
CA ARG A 28 -2.59 -5.88 -13.66
C ARG A 28 -1.39 -6.18 -14.56
N GLY A 29 -1.62 -6.38 -15.85
CA GLY A 29 -0.52 -6.60 -16.78
C GLY A 29 0.23 -5.33 -17.16
N ARG A 30 -0.32 -4.15 -16.87
CA ARG A 30 0.26 -2.85 -17.25
C ARG A 30 0.76 -2.08 -16.05
N TYR A 31 0.13 -2.24 -14.87
CA TYR A 31 0.43 -1.48 -13.67
C TYR A 31 0.62 -2.40 -12.48
N ARG A 32 1.54 -2.02 -11.62
CA ARG A 32 1.81 -2.75 -10.39
C ARG A 32 1.82 -1.77 -9.24
N ALA A 33 1.15 -2.11 -8.15
CA ALA A 33 1.20 -1.29 -6.95
C ALA A 33 2.60 -1.41 -6.33
N PHE A 34 3.36 -0.33 -6.35
CA PHE A 34 4.68 -0.29 -5.74
C PHE A 34 4.56 0.05 -4.26
N ALA A 35 3.76 1.06 -3.93
CA ALA A 35 3.55 1.49 -2.55
C ALA A 35 2.12 1.98 -2.38
N LEU A 36 1.55 1.67 -1.21
CA LEU A 36 0.23 2.16 -0.81
C LEU A 36 0.40 2.95 0.47
N THR A 37 -0.28 4.09 0.57
CA THR A 37 -0.18 4.92 1.76
C THR A 37 -1.55 5.23 2.34
N ALA A 38 -1.62 5.34 3.66
CA ALA A 38 -2.82 5.72 4.37
C ALA A 38 -2.44 6.55 5.59
N HIS A 39 -3.39 7.31 6.14
CA HIS A 39 -3.12 8.10 7.33
C HIS A 39 -3.19 7.23 8.59
N THR A 40 -4.36 6.66 8.89
CA THR A 40 -4.58 5.87 10.11
C THR A 40 -5.32 4.56 9.88
N ASN A 41 -5.88 4.33 8.69
CA ASN A 41 -6.77 3.21 8.44
C ASN A 41 -6.01 1.90 8.23
N VAL A 42 -5.64 1.25 9.34
CA VAL A 42 -4.88 0.00 9.32
C VAL A 42 -5.68 -1.12 8.65
N ASP A 43 -6.97 -1.24 8.98
CA ASP A 43 -7.78 -2.36 8.50
C ASP A 43 -7.88 -2.39 6.97
N ASP A 44 -8.22 -1.24 6.37
CA ASP A 44 -8.34 -1.17 4.92
C ASP A 44 -6.98 -1.31 4.24
N LEU A 45 -5.94 -0.67 4.79
CA LEU A 45 -4.61 -0.79 4.22
C LEU A 45 -4.11 -2.23 4.27
N PHE A 46 -4.37 -2.93 5.38
CA PHE A 46 -4.00 -4.33 5.51
C PHE A 46 -4.63 -5.17 4.39
N ARG A 47 -5.94 -5.00 4.15
CA ARG A 47 -6.62 -5.75 3.10
C ARG A 47 -6.07 -5.43 1.71
N GLN A 48 -5.76 -4.15 1.47
CA GLN A 48 -5.21 -3.71 0.19
C GLN A 48 -3.82 -4.29 -0.05
N VAL A 49 -2.99 -4.34 0.99
CA VAL A 49 -1.66 -4.94 0.87
C VAL A 49 -1.75 -6.42 0.54
N LEU A 50 -2.67 -7.15 1.16
CA LEU A 50 -2.83 -8.57 0.85
C LEU A 50 -3.27 -8.80 -0.59
N GLU A 51 -4.08 -7.90 -1.13
CA GLU A 51 -4.56 -8.04 -2.50
C GLU A 51 -3.49 -7.63 -3.53
N PHE A 52 -2.84 -6.49 -3.33
CA PHE A 52 -1.95 -5.91 -4.33
C PHE A 52 -0.48 -6.26 -4.12
N MET A 53 -0.12 -6.73 -2.95
CA MET A 53 1.24 -7.12 -2.59
C MET A 53 2.28 -6.09 -3.00
N PRO A 54 2.14 -4.81 -2.54
CA PRO A 54 3.11 -3.78 -2.88
C PRO A 54 4.43 -4.03 -2.18
N ARG A 55 5.48 -3.37 -2.65
CA ARG A 55 6.76 -3.44 -1.95
C ARG A 55 6.70 -2.71 -0.62
N TYR A 56 6.00 -1.57 -0.57
CA TYR A 56 5.91 -0.75 0.64
C TYR A 56 4.47 -0.43 0.99
N ALA A 57 4.21 -0.32 2.29
CA ALA A 57 2.97 0.23 2.82
C ALA A 57 3.35 1.30 3.84
N VAL A 58 2.80 2.50 3.71
CA VAL A 58 3.13 3.63 4.57
C VAL A 58 1.92 4.05 5.38
N LEU A 59 2.07 4.08 6.71
CA LEU A 59 1.08 4.70 7.60
C LEU A 59 1.66 5.98 8.15
N LEU A 60 0.96 7.10 7.92
CA LEU A 60 1.44 8.40 8.37
C LEU A 60 1.44 8.52 9.89
N GLU A 61 0.50 7.87 10.57
CA GLU A 61 0.49 7.85 12.02
C GLU A 61 1.39 6.73 12.54
N ASP A 62 2.53 7.12 13.12
CA ASP A 62 3.56 6.18 13.58
C ASP A 62 3.04 5.14 14.55
N SER A 63 2.12 5.54 15.44
CA SER A 63 1.63 4.65 16.50
C SER A 63 0.88 3.43 15.94
N ARG A 64 0.38 3.52 14.72
CA ARG A 64 -0.39 2.42 14.12
C ARG A 64 0.43 1.59 13.13
N ALA A 65 1.62 2.04 12.78
CA ALA A 65 2.47 1.32 11.83
C ALA A 65 2.89 -0.04 12.39
N GLU A 66 3.16 -0.13 13.69
CA GLU A 66 3.57 -1.40 14.30
C GLU A 66 2.44 -2.42 14.27
N GLU A 67 1.21 -1.98 14.47
CA GLU A 67 0.04 -2.85 14.35
C GLU A 67 -0.05 -3.45 12.94
N LEU A 68 0.10 -2.61 11.92
CA LEU A 68 0.08 -3.07 10.53
C LEU A 68 1.23 -4.04 10.26
N ARG A 69 2.43 -3.72 10.74
CA ARG A 69 3.61 -4.57 10.54
C ARG A 69 3.39 -5.96 11.12
N ASN A 70 2.85 -6.03 12.33
CA ASN A 70 2.59 -7.30 13.00
C ASN A 70 1.53 -8.11 12.25
N ARG A 71 0.45 -7.46 11.81
CA ARG A 71 -0.60 -8.14 11.07
C ARG A 71 -0.11 -8.71 9.75
N LEU A 72 0.70 -7.94 9.02
CA LEU A 72 1.26 -8.40 7.75
C LEU A 72 2.25 -9.55 7.96
N ARG A 73 3.06 -9.48 9.01
CA ARG A 73 4.00 -10.56 9.32
C ARG A 73 3.25 -11.86 9.60
N GLN A 74 2.18 -11.80 10.37
CA GLN A 74 1.37 -12.98 10.66
C GLN A 74 0.69 -13.54 9.42
N ALA A 75 0.38 -12.68 8.46
CA ALA A 75 -0.24 -13.10 7.20
C ALA A 75 0.78 -13.61 6.18
N GLY A 76 2.08 -13.55 6.50
CA GLY A 76 3.12 -14.01 5.58
C GLY A 76 3.44 -13.04 4.46
N SER A 77 3.09 -11.75 4.63
CA SER A 77 3.36 -10.73 3.63
C SER A 77 4.80 -10.26 3.69
N ASP A 78 5.43 -10.06 2.52
CA ASP A 78 6.78 -9.52 2.42
C ASP A 78 6.81 -7.99 2.29
N THR A 79 5.64 -7.34 2.30
CA THR A 79 5.57 -5.89 2.19
C THR A 79 6.25 -5.22 3.37
N GLU A 80 7.14 -4.27 3.09
CA GLU A 80 7.80 -3.50 4.15
C GLU A 80 6.92 -2.33 4.58
N VAL A 81 6.74 -2.18 5.90
CA VAL A 81 5.93 -1.10 6.46
C VAL A 81 6.83 0.05 6.86
N LEU A 82 6.53 1.24 6.34
CA LEU A 82 7.20 2.48 6.69
C LEU A 82 6.22 3.39 7.43
N ALA A 83 6.72 4.31 8.21
CA ALA A 83 5.89 5.15 9.07
C ALA A 83 6.22 6.63 8.90
N GLY A 84 5.19 7.46 9.05
CA GLY A 84 5.35 8.90 9.11
C GLY A 84 5.68 9.53 7.78
N MET A 85 6.00 10.84 7.84
CA MET A 85 6.35 11.59 6.64
C MET A 85 7.64 11.10 5.99
N ASP A 86 8.59 10.61 6.80
CA ASP A 86 9.83 10.05 6.25
C ASP A 86 9.54 8.84 5.38
N GLY A 87 8.60 7.98 5.80
CA GLY A 87 8.18 6.84 5.00
C GLY A 87 7.52 7.27 3.71
N LEU A 88 6.68 8.31 3.78
CA LEU A 88 6.00 8.83 2.61
C LEU A 88 6.99 9.37 1.58
N GLU A 89 8.04 10.06 2.04
CA GLU A 89 9.06 10.60 1.15
C GLU A 89 9.91 9.50 0.51
N ALA A 90 10.03 8.35 1.15
CA ALA A 90 10.84 7.25 0.65
C ALA A 90 10.19 6.52 -0.53
N VAL A 91 8.91 6.69 -0.73
CA VAL A 91 8.16 6.03 -1.80
C VAL A 91 7.67 7.02 -2.83
#